data_c2fd8fcdb1139156b6422dcc1c790d0f
#
_entry.id   c2fd8fcdb1139156b6422dcc1c790d0f
#
_cell.length_a   1.000
_cell.length_b   1.000
_cell.length_c   1.000
_cell.angle_alpha   90.00
_cell.angle_beta   90.00
_cell.angle_gamma   90.00
#
_symmetry.space_group_name_H-M   'P 1'
#
loop_
_entity.id
_entity.type
_entity.pdbx_description
1 polymer ?
#
loop_
_entity_poly.entity_id
_entity_poly.type
_entity_poly.pdbx_seq_one_letter_code
_entity_poly.pdbx_strand_id
1 'polypeptide(L)'
;FSDVNLRKWFYNEVNTALENGWFKGLTATRFGPDDGMTRAMLVQVLYRMSGSKAASTTQFTDVANGKWYAEAIAWASENGIVNGFTDGRFQPDTLITRQQLAAILYRYDTYRGHTPQGSAALDGYADAASVESWAAEAMSWANGNGLVTGVTPTTLVPNGTATRAQVAVILSRYTDQ
;
A
#
# COMPACT_ATOMS: atom_id res chain seq x y z
N PHE A 1 13.59 -16.61 -4.93
CA PHE A 1 12.25 -17.01 -5.39
C PHE A 1 12.30 -17.31 -6.88
N SER A 2 11.69 -18.43 -7.30
CA SER A 2 11.72 -18.90 -8.69
C SER A 2 10.97 -17.98 -9.67
N ASP A 3 10.03 -17.21 -9.17
CA ASP A 3 9.18 -16.26 -9.91
C ASP A 3 9.71 -14.81 -9.92
N VAL A 4 10.88 -14.57 -9.32
CA VAL A 4 11.58 -13.27 -9.33
C VAL A 4 12.94 -13.47 -10.00
N ASN A 5 13.10 -12.99 -11.23
CA ASN A 5 14.34 -13.14 -11.99
C ASN A 5 14.77 -11.83 -12.68
N LEU A 6 16.05 -11.73 -13.04
CA LEU A 6 16.71 -10.55 -13.58
C LEU A 6 16.04 -9.89 -14.80
N ARG A 7 15.19 -10.62 -15.53
CA ARG A 7 14.50 -10.11 -16.72
C ARG A 7 13.18 -9.40 -16.41
N LYS A 8 12.75 -9.44 -15.15
CA LYS A 8 11.49 -8.82 -14.73
C LYS A 8 11.71 -7.35 -14.38
N TRP A 9 10.78 -6.50 -14.81
CA TRP A 9 10.82 -5.05 -14.59
C TRP A 9 10.84 -4.64 -13.11
N PHE A 10 10.39 -5.51 -12.22
CA PHE A 10 10.33 -5.29 -10.78
C PHE A 10 11.49 -5.95 -10.00
N TYR A 11 12.46 -6.56 -10.68
CA TYR A 11 13.46 -7.42 -10.03
C TYR A 11 14.24 -6.72 -8.92
N ASN A 12 14.76 -5.53 -9.21
CA ASN A 12 15.60 -4.79 -8.27
C ASN A 12 14.80 -4.35 -7.05
N GLU A 13 13.63 -3.77 -7.27
CA GLU A 13 12.76 -3.24 -6.21
C GLU A 13 12.20 -4.34 -5.32
N VAL A 14 11.84 -5.49 -5.89
CA VAL A 14 11.41 -6.65 -5.11
C VAL A 14 12.56 -7.20 -4.27
N ASN A 15 13.78 -7.29 -4.82
CA ASN A 15 14.94 -7.73 -4.04
C ASN A 15 15.26 -6.74 -2.92
N THR A 16 15.27 -5.44 -3.19
CA THR A 16 15.45 -4.40 -2.16
C THR A 16 14.40 -4.55 -1.04
N ALA A 17 13.15 -4.77 -1.38
CA ALA A 17 12.08 -4.95 -0.41
C ALA A 17 12.22 -6.24 0.43
N LEU A 18 12.78 -7.29 -0.16
CA LEU A 18 13.09 -8.56 0.52
C LEU A 18 14.32 -8.42 1.45
N GLU A 19 15.39 -7.80 0.97
CA GLU A 19 16.64 -7.58 1.73
C GLU A 19 16.40 -6.69 2.95
N ASN A 20 15.54 -5.68 2.82
CA ASN A 20 15.13 -4.84 3.93
C ASN A 20 14.07 -5.49 4.85
N GLY A 21 13.63 -6.70 4.54
CA GLY A 21 12.65 -7.43 5.36
C GLY A 21 11.22 -6.90 5.29
N TRP A 22 10.92 -5.96 4.38
CA TRP A 22 9.58 -5.40 4.22
C TRP A 22 8.59 -6.44 3.69
N PHE A 23 9.01 -7.16 2.65
CA PHE A 23 8.24 -8.25 2.08
C PHE A 23 8.80 -9.62 2.50
N LYS A 24 7.92 -10.61 2.46
CA LYS A 24 8.25 -12.03 2.54
C LYS A 24 7.61 -12.76 1.37
N GLY A 25 8.16 -13.91 1.00
CA GLY A 25 7.52 -14.80 0.05
C GLY A 25 6.17 -15.29 0.56
N LEU A 26 5.30 -15.69 -0.35
CA LEU A 26 4.06 -16.41 -0.02
C LEU A 26 4.38 -17.84 0.41
N THR A 27 5.45 -18.41 -0.15
CA THR A 27 6.05 -19.67 0.26
C THR A 27 7.57 -19.53 0.31
N ALA A 28 8.29 -20.58 0.68
CA ALA A 28 9.75 -20.60 0.71
C ALA A 28 10.38 -20.33 -0.69
N THR A 29 9.68 -20.64 -1.76
CA THR A 29 10.19 -20.55 -3.14
C THR A 29 9.43 -19.59 -4.05
N ARG A 30 8.29 -19.05 -3.59
CA ARG A 30 7.40 -18.21 -4.40
C ARG A 30 7.16 -16.86 -3.73
N PHE A 31 7.46 -15.79 -4.46
CA PHE A 31 7.14 -14.42 -4.05
C PHE A 31 5.69 -14.06 -4.39
N GLY A 32 5.18 -14.47 -5.55
CA GLY A 32 3.85 -14.12 -6.09
C GLY A 32 3.80 -12.68 -6.62
N PRO A 33 4.66 -12.28 -7.58
CA PRO A 33 4.72 -10.89 -8.05
C PRO A 33 3.43 -10.41 -8.69
N ASP A 34 2.74 -11.27 -9.40
CA ASP A 34 1.51 -10.97 -10.11
C ASP A 34 0.24 -11.22 -9.27
N ASP A 35 0.38 -11.75 -8.05
CA ASP A 35 -0.73 -11.92 -7.13
C ASP A 35 -1.19 -10.56 -6.59
N GLY A 36 -2.50 -10.42 -6.40
CA GLY A 36 -3.08 -9.22 -5.80
C GLY A 36 -2.60 -9.00 -4.37
N MET A 37 -2.32 -7.76 -4.02
CA MET A 37 -1.96 -7.36 -2.66
C MET A 37 -3.23 -7.13 -1.84
N THR A 38 -3.37 -7.82 -0.69
CA THR A 38 -4.49 -7.55 0.21
C THR A 38 -4.25 -6.32 1.08
N ARG A 39 -5.32 -5.77 1.65
CA ARG A 39 -5.24 -4.65 2.58
C ARG A 39 -4.37 -4.99 3.79
N ALA A 40 -4.53 -6.18 4.36
CA ALA A 40 -3.70 -6.65 5.47
C ALA A 40 -2.22 -6.80 5.09
N MET A 41 -1.93 -7.29 3.90
CA MET A 41 -0.55 -7.40 3.41
C MET A 41 0.14 -6.05 3.32
N LEU A 42 -0.54 -5.02 2.78
CA LEU A 42 0.01 -3.67 2.70
C LEU A 42 0.34 -3.12 4.09
N VAL A 43 -0.61 -3.20 5.01
CA VAL A 43 -0.42 -2.70 6.38
C VAL A 43 0.71 -3.44 7.10
N GLN A 44 0.83 -4.76 6.89
CA GLN A 44 1.93 -5.54 7.44
C GLN A 44 3.30 -5.12 6.90
N VAL A 45 3.38 -4.75 5.63
CA VAL A 45 4.61 -4.23 5.03
C VAL A 45 4.98 -2.88 5.66
N LEU A 46 4.05 -1.94 5.75
CA LEU A 46 4.29 -0.64 6.37
C LEU A 46 4.67 -0.77 7.85
N TYR A 47 4.06 -1.72 8.57
CA TYR A 47 4.40 -2.03 9.95
C TYR A 47 5.86 -2.49 10.09
N ARG A 48 6.32 -3.39 9.22
CA ARG A 48 7.73 -3.80 9.18
C ARG A 48 8.67 -2.65 8.83
N MET A 49 8.28 -1.81 7.86
CA MET A 49 9.06 -0.63 7.45
C MET A 49 9.21 0.38 8.60
N SER A 50 8.19 0.52 9.44
CA SER A 50 8.22 1.46 10.57
C SER A 50 9.14 1.02 11.71
N GLY A 51 9.38 -0.28 11.86
CA GLY A 51 10.10 -0.86 13.00
C GLY A 51 9.37 -0.70 14.34
N SER A 52 8.12 -0.25 14.31
CA SER A 52 7.31 0.04 15.50
C SER A 52 6.66 -1.23 16.08
N LYS A 53 6.00 -1.05 17.23
CA LYS A 53 5.15 -2.08 17.85
C LYS A 53 3.78 -1.49 18.12
N ALA A 54 2.73 -2.30 18.02
CA ALA A 54 1.41 -1.91 18.44
C ALA A 54 1.34 -1.79 19.96
N ALA A 55 0.64 -0.77 20.45
CA ALA A 55 0.40 -0.56 21.88
C ALA A 55 -0.92 -1.20 22.34
N SER A 56 -1.84 -1.47 21.42
CA SER A 56 -3.18 -1.97 21.70
C SER A 56 -3.57 -3.13 20.79
N THR A 57 -4.75 -3.68 21.02
CA THR A 57 -5.42 -4.61 20.11
C THR A 57 -6.38 -3.84 19.20
N THR A 58 -6.67 -4.42 18.02
CA THR A 58 -7.61 -3.80 17.10
C THR A 58 -9.07 -3.88 17.61
N GLN A 59 -9.85 -2.87 17.24
CA GLN A 59 -11.29 -2.81 17.49
C GLN A 59 -12.13 -3.32 16.30
N PHE A 60 -11.52 -3.71 15.20
CA PHE A 60 -12.23 -4.17 14.00
C PHE A 60 -12.83 -5.55 14.21
N THR A 61 -14.12 -5.69 13.88
CA THR A 61 -14.91 -6.92 14.16
C THR A 61 -14.49 -8.12 13.32
N ASP A 62 -13.83 -7.89 12.19
CA ASP A 62 -13.32 -8.92 11.27
C ASP A 62 -11.81 -9.19 11.39
N VAL A 63 -11.17 -8.64 12.44
CA VAL A 63 -9.75 -8.85 12.72
C VAL A 63 -9.62 -9.57 14.07
N ALA A 64 -9.53 -10.90 14.03
CA ALA A 64 -9.36 -11.70 15.24
C ALA A 64 -7.93 -11.56 15.79
N ASN A 65 -7.81 -11.50 17.12
CA ASN A 65 -6.54 -11.58 17.80
C ASN A 65 -5.81 -12.89 17.44
N GLY A 66 -4.50 -12.81 17.25
CA GLY A 66 -3.68 -13.95 16.87
C GLY A 66 -3.57 -14.20 15.36
N LYS A 67 -4.29 -13.47 14.54
CA LYS A 67 -4.02 -13.43 13.08
C LYS A 67 -2.68 -12.75 12.82
N TRP A 68 -1.96 -13.22 11.79
CA TRP A 68 -0.62 -12.72 11.45
C TRP A 68 -0.58 -11.20 11.17
N TYR A 69 -1.71 -10.61 10.82
CA TYR A 69 -1.86 -9.19 10.53
C TYR A 69 -2.45 -8.36 11.68
N ALA A 70 -2.90 -9.01 12.77
CA ALA A 70 -3.68 -8.32 13.80
C ALA A 70 -2.89 -7.18 14.47
N GLU A 71 -1.63 -7.41 14.80
CA GLU A 71 -0.75 -6.41 15.42
C GLU A 71 -0.47 -5.24 14.47
N ALA A 72 -0.21 -5.51 13.19
CA ALA A 72 0.03 -4.48 12.19
C ALA A 72 -1.22 -3.61 11.97
N ILE A 73 -2.41 -4.20 11.92
CA ILE A 73 -3.66 -3.46 11.77
C ILE A 73 -3.96 -2.62 13.02
N ALA A 74 -3.72 -3.15 14.23
CA ALA A 74 -3.85 -2.39 15.47
C ALA A 74 -2.92 -1.17 15.48
N TRP A 75 -1.64 -1.36 15.16
CA TRP A 75 -0.67 -0.29 15.02
C TRP A 75 -1.12 0.78 14.00
N ALA A 76 -1.55 0.37 12.83
CA ALA A 76 -1.96 1.30 11.78
C ALA A 76 -3.22 2.08 12.16
N SER A 77 -4.16 1.45 12.87
CA SER A 77 -5.37 2.09 13.36
C SER A 77 -5.08 3.10 14.47
N GLU A 78 -4.28 2.73 15.48
CA GLU A 78 -3.96 3.62 16.59
C GLU A 78 -3.13 4.85 16.16
N ASN A 79 -2.40 4.74 15.05
CA ASN A 79 -1.59 5.84 14.48
C ASN A 79 -2.31 6.57 13.31
N GLY A 80 -3.59 6.32 13.08
CA GLY A 80 -4.38 7.03 12.08
C GLY A 80 -4.02 6.71 10.62
N ILE A 81 -3.24 5.65 10.37
CA ILE A 81 -2.84 5.22 9.02
C ILE A 81 -4.02 4.55 8.31
N VAL A 82 -4.84 3.81 9.06
CA VAL A 82 -6.07 3.20 8.56
C VAL A 82 -7.23 3.47 9.51
N ASN A 83 -8.44 3.65 8.96
CA ASN A 83 -9.65 3.94 9.73
C ASN A 83 -10.71 2.83 9.64
N GLY A 84 -10.49 1.83 8.78
CA GLY A 84 -11.52 0.82 8.49
C GLY A 84 -12.72 1.38 7.73
N PHE A 85 -13.81 0.66 7.77
CA PHE A 85 -15.08 1.01 7.14
C PHE A 85 -16.13 1.40 8.19
N THR A 86 -17.18 2.08 7.75
CA THR A 86 -18.27 2.56 8.62
C THR A 86 -19.03 1.46 9.34
N ASP A 87 -18.93 0.21 8.86
CA ASP A 87 -19.53 -0.98 9.48
C ASP A 87 -18.64 -1.63 10.57
N GLY A 88 -17.54 -0.97 10.95
CA GLY A 88 -16.61 -1.45 11.96
C GLY A 88 -15.65 -2.55 11.49
N ARG A 89 -15.60 -2.82 10.18
CA ARG A 89 -14.68 -3.80 9.60
C ARG A 89 -13.45 -3.15 8.98
N PHE A 90 -12.37 -3.91 8.93
CA PHE A 90 -11.16 -3.55 8.21
C PHE A 90 -11.09 -4.17 6.80
N GLN A 91 -11.70 -5.31 6.61
CA GLN A 91 -11.65 -6.13 5.39
C GLN A 91 -10.21 -6.56 5.04
N PRO A 92 -9.54 -7.33 5.91
CA PRO A 92 -8.11 -7.66 5.79
C PRO A 92 -7.76 -8.42 4.51
N ASP A 93 -8.64 -9.32 4.06
CA ASP A 93 -8.39 -10.21 2.92
C ASP A 93 -8.86 -9.61 1.58
N THR A 94 -9.48 -8.44 1.58
CA THR A 94 -9.87 -7.73 0.36
C THR A 94 -8.63 -7.16 -0.35
N LEU A 95 -8.58 -7.26 -1.67
CA LEU A 95 -7.50 -6.68 -2.46
C LEU A 95 -7.49 -5.16 -2.34
N ILE A 96 -6.28 -4.59 -2.16
CA ILE A 96 -6.11 -3.14 -2.07
C ILE A 96 -6.36 -2.48 -3.41
N THR A 97 -7.18 -1.43 -3.45
CA THR A 97 -7.34 -0.61 -4.64
C THR A 97 -6.23 0.45 -4.73
N ARG A 98 -5.98 0.95 -5.93
CA ARG A 98 -4.94 1.95 -6.18
C ARG A 98 -5.18 3.23 -5.39
N GLN A 99 -6.43 3.71 -5.29
CA GLN A 99 -6.75 4.88 -4.47
C GLN A 99 -6.68 4.59 -2.96
N GLN A 100 -7.00 3.39 -2.50
CA GLN A 100 -6.80 2.99 -1.10
C GLN A 100 -5.30 2.93 -0.75
N LEU A 101 -4.47 2.38 -1.64
CA LEU A 101 -3.03 2.38 -1.49
C LEU A 101 -2.47 3.80 -1.34
N ALA A 102 -2.86 4.72 -2.22
CA ALA A 102 -2.46 6.11 -2.15
C ALA A 102 -2.86 6.76 -0.82
N ALA A 103 -4.11 6.56 -0.37
CA ALA A 103 -4.61 7.11 0.89
C ALA A 103 -3.86 6.59 2.11
N ILE A 104 -3.58 5.28 2.15
CA ILE A 104 -2.84 4.66 3.26
C ILE A 104 -1.39 5.16 3.27
N LEU A 105 -0.75 5.23 2.11
CA LEU A 105 0.64 5.69 2.00
C LEU A 105 0.80 7.18 2.36
N TYR A 106 -0.17 8.03 1.96
CA TYR A 106 -0.22 9.44 2.35
C TYR A 106 -0.28 9.62 3.87
N ARG A 107 -1.15 8.84 4.55
CA ARG A 107 -1.25 8.86 6.01
C ARG A 107 -0.01 8.29 6.69
N TYR A 108 0.60 7.27 6.10
CA TYR A 108 1.87 6.73 6.58
C TYR A 108 3.00 7.76 6.48
N ASP A 109 3.06 8.54 5.41
CA ASP A 109 4.02 9.64 5.25
C ASP A 109 3.84 10.70 6.35
N THR A 110 2.60 11.07 6.63
CA THR A 110 2.26 11.96 7.76
C THR A 110 2.66 11.37 9.12
N TYR A 111 2.40 10.07 9.33
CA TYR A 111 2.82 9.35 10.54
C TYR A 111 4.34 9.40 10.73
N ARG A 112 5.13 9.36 9.67
CA ARG A 112 6.59 9.50 9.72
C ARG A 112 7.07 10.92 10.07
N GLY A 113 6.16 11.85 10.28
CA GLY A 113 6.46 13.25 10.59
C GLY A 113 6.70 14.13 9.39
N HIS A 114 6.46 13.64 8.18
CA HIS A 114 6.54 14.44 6.97
C HIS A 114 5.24 15.24 6.79
N THR A 115 5.37 16.38 6.13
CA THR A 115 4.23 17.07 5.51
C THR A 115 4.22 16.67 4.06
N PRO A 116 3.24 15.87 3.59
CA PRO A 116 3.24 15.40 2.20
C PRO A 116 3.33 16.56 1.23
N GLN A 117 4.35 16.56 0.38
CA GLN A 117 4.65 17.62 -0.58
C GLN A 117 4.53 17.07 -2.00
N GLY A 118 4.33 17.98 -2.95
CA GLY A 118 4.16 17.62 -4.34
C GLY A 118 2.76 17.10 -4.64
N SER A 119 2.17 17.61 -5.68
CA SER A 119 0.87 17.18 -6.16
C SER A 119 0.81 17.35 -7.67
N ALA A 120 -0.02 16.58 -8.33
CA ALA A 120 -0.32 16.72 -9.74
C ALA A 120 -1.82 16.89 -9.94
N ALA A 121 -2.19 17.71 -10.91
CA ALA A 121 -3.56 17.75 -11.39
C ALA A 121 -3.91 16.42 -12.05
N LEU A 122 -5.08 15.87 -11.70
CA LEU A 122 -5.55 14.59 -12.23
C LEU A 122 -6.50 14.75 -13.43
N ASP A 123 -6.85 15.95 -13.78
CA ASP A 123 -7.82 16.29 -14.85
C ASP A 123 -7.39 15.84 -16.26
N GLY A 124 -6.11 15.56 -16.46
CA GLY A 124 -5.60 14.95 -17.69
C GLY A 124 -5.96 13.45 -17.85
N TYR A 125 -6.47 12.81 -16.81
CA TYR A 125 -6.90 11.41 -16.89
C TYR A 125 -8.41 11.32 -17.16
N ALA A 126 -8.79 10.52 -18.15
CA ALA A 126 -10.18 10.37 -18.56
C ALA A 126 -11.10 9.86 -17.45
N ASP A 127 -10.55 9.13 -16.49
CA ASP A 127 -11.25 8.53 -15.34
C ASP A 127 -10.97 9.25 -14.01
N ALA A 128 -10.45 10.48 -14.04
CA ALA A 128 -10.19 11.27 -12.83
C ALA A 128 -11.43 11.41 -11.94
N ALA A 129 -12.63 11.51 -12.51
CA ALA A 129 -13.89 11.59 -11.79
C ALA A 129 -14.24 10.31 -10.99
N SER A 130 -13.56 9.19 -11.26
CA SER A 130 -13.70 7.95 -10.49
C SER A 130 -12.86 7.91 -9.22
N VAL A 131 -12.01 8.92 -8.99
CA VAL A 131 -11.30 9.08 -7.72
C VAL A 131 -12.29 9.60 -6.68
N GLU A 132 -12.46 8.83 -5.61
CA GLU A 132 -13.36 9.20 -4.52
C GLU A 132 -12.83 10.44 -3.78
N SER A 133 -13.73 11.27 -3.24
CA SER A 133 -13.36 12.52 -2.56
C SER A 133 -12.38 12.32 -1.41
N TRP A 134 -12.53 11.22 -0.64
CA TRP A 134 -11.63 10.86 0.47
C TRP A 134 -10.22 10.49 0.01
N ALA A 135 -10.02 10.14 -1.25
CA ALA A 135 -8.74 9.76 -1.83
C ALA A 135 -8.13 10.85 -2.74
N ALA A 136 -8.86 11.90 -3.03
CA ALA A 136 -8.46 12.89 -4.05
C ALA A 136 -7.10 13.54 -3.76
N GLU A 137 -6.88 14.01 -2.54
CA GLU A 137 -5.62 14.62 -2.11
C GLU A 137 -4.46 13.61 -2.16
N ALA A 138 -4.68 12.42 -1.63
CA ALA A 138 -3.67 11.37 -1.62
C ALA A 138 -3.30 10.89 -3.02
N MET A 139 -4.28 10.75 -3.92
CA MET A 139 -4.03 10.39 -5.32
C MET A 139 -3.26 11.49 -6.06
N SER A 140 -3.60 12.75 -5.84
CA SER A 140 -2.85 13.90 -6.40
C SER A 140 -1.41 13.91 -5.92
N TRP A 141 -1.20 13.73 -4.62
CA TRP A 141 0.12 13.60 -4.02
C TRP A 141 0.90 12.40 -4.58
N ALA A 142 0.30 11.23 -4.58
CA ALA A 142 0.96 10.01 -5.07
C ALA A 142 1.31 10.09 -6.56
N ASN A 143 0.47 10.72 -7.36
CA ASN A 143 0.73 10.95 -8.78
C ASN A 143 1.85 11.96 -8.98
N GLY A 144 1.83 13.09 -8.27
CA GLY A 144 2.85 14.13 -8.32
C GLY A 144 4.25 13.63 -7.91
N ASN A 145 4.31 12.64 -7.04
CA ASN A 145 5.56 12.01 -6.59
C ASN A 145 5.93 10.74 -7.38
N GLY A 146 5.22 10.42 -8.46
CA GLY A 146 5.51 9.25 -9.30
C GLY A 146 5.26 7.89 -8.63
N LEU A 147 4.48 7.87 -7.53
CA LEU A 147 4.18 6.65 -6.77
C LEU A 147 3.02 5.88 -7.39
N VAL A 148 1.88 6.53 -7.58
CA VAL A 148 0.71 5.97 -8.26
C VAL A 148 0.48 6.76 -9.54
N THR A 149 1.05 6.30 -10.63
CA THR A 149 0.93 6.90 -11.96
C THR A 149 -0.20 6.25 -12.75
N GLY A 150 -0.52 6.78 -13.93
CA GLY A 150 -1.49 6.15 -14.82
C GLY A 150 -1.13 4.71 -15.18
N VAL A 151 -2.15 3.87 -15.29
CA VAL A 151 -2.01 2.52 -15.87
C VAL A 151 -1.76 2.63 -17.37
N THR A 152 -2.37 3.63 -17.99
CA THR A 152 -2.06 4.12 -19.33
C THR A 152 -1.76 5.63 -19.25
N PRO A 153 -1.31 6.27 -20.35
CA PRO A 153 -1.14 7.71 -20.37
C PRO A 153 -2.41 8.52 -20.02
N THR A 154 -3.60 7.91 -20.18
CA THR A 154 -4.89 8.59 -20.03
C THR A 154 -5.80 8.01 -18.95
N THR A 155 -5.39 6.97 -18.23
CA THR A 155 -6.24 6.33 -17.19
C THR A 155 -5.48 6.03 -15.91
N LEU A 156 -6.06 6.40 -14.76
CA LEU A 156 -5.54 6.11 -13.41
C LEU A 156 -5.99 4.75 -12.89
N VAL A 157 -7.18 4.33 -13.23
CA VAL A 157 -7.87 3.13 -12.72
C VAL A 157 -7.90 3.11 -11.17
N PRO A 158 -8.50 4.11 -10.50
CA PRO A 158 -8.42 4.27 -9.04
C PRO A 158 -9.01 3.09 -8.26
N ASN A 159 -10.02 2.43 -8.80
CA ASN A 159 -10.64 1.23 -8.22
C ASN A 159 -9.99 -0.09 -8.68
N GLY A 160 -9.01 -0.05 -9.56
CA GLY A 160 -8.19 -1.21 -9.92
C GLY A 160 -7.32 -1.65 -8.76
N THR A 161 -7.03 -2.94 -8.69
CA THR A 161 -6.20 -3.53 -7.64
C THR A 161 -4.72 -3.47 -8.00
N ALA A 162 -3.86 -3.48 -6.99
CA ALA A 162 -2.42 -3.52 -7.17
C ALA A 162 -1.86 -4.91 -6.90
N THR A 163 -0.88 -5.32 -7.69
CA THR A 163 -0.15 -6.57 -7.46
C THR A 163 0.96 -6.37 -6.43
N ARG A 164 1.48 -7.47 -5.90
CA ARG A 164 2.58 -7.46 -4.93
C ARG A 164 3.84 -6.81 -5.51
N ALA A 165 4.17 -7.08 -6.76
CA ALA A 165 5.31 -6.44 -7.43
C ALA A 165 5.08 -4.94 -7.62
N GLN A 166 3.90 -4.51 -8.02
CA GLN A 166 3.58 -3.09 -8.15
C GLN A 166 3.73 -2.35 -6.82
N VAL A 167 3.22 -2.93 -5.73
CA VAL A 167 3.36 -2.33 -4.40
C VAL A 167 4.83 -2.26 -3.97
N ALA A 168 5.62 -3.31 -4.20
CA ALA A 168 7.05 -3.30 -3.90
C ALA A 168 7.79 -2.17 -4.62
N VAL A 169 7.49 -1.96 -5.91
CA VAL A 169 8.06 -0.86 -6.71
C VAL A 169 7.61 0.51 -6.20
N ILE A 170 6.34 0.68 -5.85
CA ILE A 170 5.82 1.93 -5.29
C ILE A 170 6.52 2.26 -3.97
N LEU A 171 6.67 1.28 -3.08
CA LEU A 171 7.32 1.49 -1.78
C LEU A 171 8.83 1.73 -1.90
N SER A 172 9.50 1.10 -2.86
CA SER A 172 10.91 1.41 -3.16
C SER A 172 11.06 2.87 -3.59
N ARG A 173 10.25 3.32 -4.56
CA ARG A 173 10.24 4.74 -4.99
C ARG A 173 9.92 5.71 -3.84
N TYR A 174 9.02 5.32 -2.95
CA TYR A 174 8.68 6.13 -1.78
C TYR A 174 9.87 6.30 -0.83
N THR A 175 10.68 5.27 -0.65
CA THR A 175 11.86 5.34 0.24
C THR A 175 13.07 6.04 -0.39
N ASP A 176 13.07 6.23 -1.70
CA ASP A 176 14.14 6.91 -2.44
C ASP A 176 13.93 8.45 -2.51
N GLN A 177 12.83 8.97 -1.92
CA GLN A 177 12.53 10.40 -1.81
C GLN A 177 13.09 10.97 -0.52
#